data_eea934f65e0c3c325eecacee45420154
#
_entry.id   eea934f65e0c3c325eecacee45420154
#
_cell.length_a   1.000
_cell.length_b   1.000
_cell.length_c   1.000
_cell.angle_alpha   90.00
_cell.angle_beta   90.00
_cell.angle_gamma   90.00
#
_symmetry.space_group_name_H-M   'P 1'
#
loop_
_entity.id
_entity.type
_entity.pdbx_description
1 polymer ?
#
loop_
_entity_poly.entity_id
_entity_poly.type
_entity_poly.pdbx_seq_one_letter_code
_entity_poly.pdbx_strand_id
1 'polypeptide(L)'
;MALLDQFMKNVDVLSEIENQCFQEILKMNLYKKTITIQYLADMLNVSTTTIYRMVKKLGYPSFKEFSYDLVYHKRKSFLQYHQVDDIEEQMKEQFLETLNYLKNMDLNPLLQCIDQSHSLLIASSGLNNNIAKILATKLSLMGKKVSFPEDPWIAFLEASQLSSNDLLIAFSRDGHTQQVLNIIKNAKVSHGKVLLITQGQKSQMKNLADYVLMCASEEEEGYNLDTRLQMHICINYLMKKMLDYKNNHKGVQDNV
;
A
#
# COMPACT_ATOMS: atom_id res chain seq x y z
N MET A 1 -14.41 -19.43 -20.53
CA MET A 1 -14.82 -20.73 -19.97
C MET A 1 -14.50 -20.66 -18.48
N ALA A 2 -15.46 -20.91 -17.61
CA ALA A 2 -15.26 -20.69 -16.18
C ALA A 2 -14.26 -21.69 -15.58
N LEU A 3 -13.47 -21.30 -14.58
CA LEU A 3 -12.51 -22.15 -13.86
C LEU A 3 -13.17 -23.47 -13.40
N LEU A 4 -14.38 -23.38 -12.88
CA LEU A 4 -15.19 -24.53 -12.48
C LEU A 4 -15.56 -25.43 -13.67
N ASP A 5 -15.84 -24.88 -14.84
CA ASP A 5 -16.16 -25.67 -16.04
C ASP A 5 -14.96 -26.45 -16.55
N GLN A 6 -13.76 -25.86 -16.47
CA GLN A 6 -12.50 -26.55 -16.82
C GLN A 6 -12.15 -27.64 -15.79
N PHE A 7 -12.37 -27.35 -14.51
CA PHE A 7 -12.19 -28.32 -13.44
C PHE A 7 -13.15 -29.51 -13.59
N MET A 8 -14.45 -29.26 -13.77
CA MET A 8 -15.45 -30.31 -13.91
C MET A 8 -15.18 -31.23 -15.12
N LYS A 9 -14.53 -30.72 -16.18
CA LYS A 9 -14.13 -31.50 -17.35
C LYS A 9 -12.88 -32.36 -17.13
N ASN A 10 -12.01 -31.97 -16.22
CA ASN A 10 -10.67 -32.55 -16.07
C ASN A 10 -10.40 -33.10 -14.66
N VAL A 11 -11.40 -33.13 -13.78
CA VAL A 11 -11.24 -33.60 -12.39
C VAL A 11 -10.73 -35.07 -12.34
N ASP A 12 -11.20 -35.93 -13.24
CA ASP A 12 -10.85 -37.33 -13.28
C ASP A 12 -9.39 -37.59 -13.71
N VAL A 13 -8.70 -36.56 -14.24
CA VAL A 13 -7.30 -36.67 -14.68
C VAL A 13 -6.31 -36.28 -13.57
N LEU A 14 -6.80 -35.63 -12.50
CA LEU A 14 -5.98 -35.25 -11.37
C LEU A 14 -5.65 -36.46 -10.49
N SER A 15 -4.41 -36.54 -10.00
CA SER A 15 -4.09 -37.46 -8.91
C SER A 15 -4.76 -36.99 -7.61
N GLU A 16 -4.84 -37.86 -6.61
CA GLU A 16 -5.44 -37.54 -5.30
C GLU A 16 -4.81 -36.33 -4.67
N ILE A 17 -3.47 -36.21 -4.68
CA ILE A 17 -2.73 -35.08 -4.18
C ILE A 17 -3.04 -33.80 -4.96
N GLU A 18 -3.08 -33.87 -6.29
CA GLU A 18 -3.38 -32.73 -7.15
C GLU A 18 -4.81 -32.23 -6.93
N ASN A 19 -5.76 -33.14 -6.73
CA ASN A 19 -7.14 -32.81 -6.40
C ASN A 19 -7.25 -32.16 -5.03
N GLN A 20 -6.61 -32.71 -4.00
CA GLN A 20 -6.55 -32.09 -2.68
C GLN A 20 -5.95 -30.69 -2.74
N CYS A 21 -4.83 -30.49 -3.44
CA CYS A 21 -4.22 -29.19 -3.66
C CYS A 21 -5.21 -28.22 -4.30
N PHE A 22 -5.93 -28.62 -5.33
CA PHE A 22 -6.89 -27.75 -6.01
C PHE A 22 -8.06 -27.39 -5.11
N GLN A 23 -8.61 -28.34 -4.36
CA GLN A 23 -9.68 -28.08 -3.38
C GLN A 23 -9.25 -27.09 -2.30
N GLU A 24 -8.03 -27.20 -1.79
CA GLU A 24 -7.50 -26.24 -0.81
C GLU A 24 -7.27 -24.87 -1.45
N ILE A 25 -6.76 -24.79 -2.68
CA ILE A 25 -6.65 -23.51 -3.43
C ILE A 25 -8.02 -22.83 -3.59
N LEU A 26 -9.06 -23.61 -3.86
CA LEU A 26 -10.43 -23.07 -3.93
C LEU A 26 -10.94 -22.50 -2.61
N LYS A 27 -10.48 -23.00 -1.46
CA LYS A 27 -10.83 -22.46 -0.14
C LYS A 27 -10.00 -21.24 0.27
N MET A 28 -8.81 -21.07 -0.32
CA MET A 28 -7.91 -19.97 0.03
C MET A 28 -8.47 -18.62 -0.38
N ASN A 29 -8.27 -17.62 0.46
CA ASN A 29 -8.61 -16.23 0.18
C ASN A 29 -7.50 -15.57 -0.66
N LEU A 30 -7.50 -15.80 -1.98
CA LEU A 30 -6.40 -15.46 -2.90
C LEU A 30 -6.62 -14.17 -3.69
N TYR A 31 -7.74 -13.50 -3.53
CA TYR A 31 -8.08 -12.29 -4.30
C TYR A 31 -7.17 -11.07 -3.98
N LYS A 32 -6.47 -11.08 -2.85
CA LYS A 32 -5.62 -9.97 -2.37
C LYS A 32 -4.13 -10.08 -2.74
N LYS A 33 -3.67 -11.15 -3.41
CA LYS A 33 -2.22 -11.40 -3.60
C LYS A 33 -1.86 -11.69 -5.05
N THR A 34 -0.68 -11.24 -5.47
CA THR A 34 -0.02 -11.83 -6.64
C THR A 34 0.33 -13.27 -6.31
N ILE A 35 -0.38 -14.21 -6.94
CA ILE A 35 -0.18 -15.64 -6.70
C ILE A 35 1.02 -16.09 -7.52
N THR A 36 2.04 -16.62 -6.84
CA THR A 36 3.18 -17.30 -7.48
C THR A 36 3.08 -18.80 -7.25
N ILE A 37 3.67 -19.58 -8.15
CA ILE A 37 3.71 -21.03 -8.00
C ILE A 37 4.43 -21.45 -6.70
N GLN A 38 5.48 -20.74 -6.33
CA GLN A 38 6.21 -20.97 -5.08
C GLN A 38 5.32 -20.70 -3.87
N TYR A 39 4.57 -19.60 -3.87
CA TYR A 39 3.63 -19.30 -2.79
C TYR A 39 2.60 -20.40 -2.56
N LEU A 40 2.00 -20.94 -3.64
CA LEU A 40 1.04 -22.04 -3.50
C LEU A 40 1.71 -23.35 -3.05
N ALA A 41 2.90 -23.63 -3.56
CA ALA A 41 3.67 -24.81 -3.17
C ALA A 41 4.00 -24.80 -1.66
N ASP A 42 4.46 -23.67 -1.15
CA ASP A 42 4.80 -23.46 0.27
C ASP A 42 3.55 -23.57 1.16
N MET A 43 2.45 -22.93 0.74
CA MET A 43 1.19 -22.94 1.51
C MET A 43 0.56 -24.33 1.61
N LEU A 44 0.74 -25.17 0.57
CA LEU A 44 0.15 -26.51 0.49
C LEU A 44 1.13 -27.62 0.89
N ASN A 45 2.36 -27.25 1.27
CA ASN A 45 3.45 -28.19 1.58
C ASN A 45 3.71 -29.23 0.47
N VAL A 46 3.70 -28.76 -0.79
CA VAL A 46 3.97 -29.61 -1.97
C VAL A 46 5.07 -28.98 -2.84
N SER A 47 5.58 -29.75 -3.81
CA SER A 47 6.55 -29.20 -4.76
C SER A 47 5.89 -28.26 -5.79
N THR A 48 6.66 -27.30 -6.30
CA THR A 48 6.23 -26.47 -7.44
C THR A 48 5.88 -27.31 -8.67
N THR A 49 6.56 -28.46 -8.83
CA THR A 49 6.29 -29.43 -9.89
C THR A 49 4.89 -30.03 -9.76
N THR A 50 4.44 -30.31 -8.53
CA THR A 50 3.08 -30.83 -8.27
C THR A 50 2.03 -29.78 -8.68
N ILE A 51 2.21 -28.52 -8.29
CA ILE A 51 1.33 -27.43 -8.69
C ILE A 51 1.34 -27.24 -10.21
N TYR A 52 2.51 -27.26 -10.84
CA TYR A 52 2.62 -27.10 -12.29
C TYR A 52 1.91 -28.22 -13.05
N ARG A 53 2.06 -29.48 -12.62
CA ARG A 53 1.38 -30.64 -13.22
C ARG A 53 -0.13 -30.55 -13.08
N MET A 54 -0.62 -30.17 -11.89
CA MET A 54 -2.03 -29.90 -11.64
C MET A 54 -2.57 -28.86 -12.63
N VAL A 55 -1.89 -27.72 -12.76
CA VAL A 55 -2.28 -26.63 -13.67
C VAL A 55 -2.34 -27.09 -15.13
N LYS A 56 -1.38 -27.91 -15.56
CA LYS A 56 -1.37 -28.49 -16.91
C LYS A 56 -2.51 -29.46 -17.15
N LYS A 57 -2.80 -30.32 -16.18
CA LYS A 57 -3.91 -31.27 -16.23
C LYS A 57 -5.27 -30.60 -16.23
N LEU A 58 -5.38 -29.43 -15.55
CA LEU A 58 -6.56 -28.60 -15.61
C LEU A 58 -6.73 -27.89 -16.98
N GLY A 59 -5.77 -28.05 -17.91
CA GLY A 59 -5.87 -27.53 -19.27
C GLY A 59 -5.31 -26.11 -19.44
N TYR A 60 -4.62 -25.55 -18.44
CA TYR A 60 -4.00 -24.23 -18.58
C TYR A 60 -2.64 -24.31 -19.30
N PRO A 61 -2.40 -23.44 -20.31
CA PRO A 61 -1.12 -23.35 -21.00
C PRO A 61 0.04 -22.93 -20.09
N SER A 62 -0.24 -22.16 -19.03
CA SER A 62 0.77 -21.69 -18.08
C SER A 62 0.19 -21.48 -16.68
N PHE A 63 1.07 -21.47 -15.66
CA PHE A 63 0.68 -21.07 -14.31
C PHE A 63 0.16 -19.63 -14.26
N LYS A 64 0.70 -18.76 -15.09
CA LYS A 64 0.27 -17.36 -15.17
C LYS A 64 -1.20 -17.26 -15.58
N GLU A 65 -1.62 -17.99 -16.59
CA GLU A 65 -3.02 -18.00 -17.03
C GLU A 65 -3.95 -18.61 -15.97
N PHE A 66 -3.54 -19.72 -15.35
CA PHE A 66 -4.26 -20.30 -14.23
C PHE A 66 -4.43 -19.27 -13.08
N SER A 67 -3.36 -18.58 -12.69
CA SER A 67 -3.40 -17.62 -11.59
C SER A 67 -4.32 -16.43 -11.90
N TYR A 68 -4.33 -15.93 -13.13
CA TYR A 68 -5.26 -14.89 -13.56
C TYR A 68 -6.71 -15.35 -13.52
N ASP A 69 -6.99 -16.53 -14.04
CA ASP A 69 -8.34 -17.08 -14.08
C ASP A 69 -8.85 -17.39 -12.66
N LEU A 70 -7.99 -17.98 -11.82
CA LEU A 70 -8.29 -18.23 -10.42
C LEU A 70 -8.66 -16.94 -9.66
N VAL A 71 -7.86 -15.88 -9.80
CA VAL A 71 -8.13 -14.58 -9.18
C VAL A 71 -9.42 -13.98 -9.74
N TYR A 72 -9.63 -14.05 -11.05
CA TYR A 72 -10.84 -13.53 -11.71
C TYR A 72 -12.11 -14.21 -11.19
N HIS A 73 -12.11 -15.53 -11.11
CA HIS A 73 -13.29 -16.28 -10.63
C HIS A 73 -13.53 -16.12 -9.13
N LYS A 74 -12.47 -16.06 -8.34
CA LYS A 74 -12.58 -15.73 -6.90
C LYS A 74 -13.20 -14.35 -6.69
N ARG A 75 -12.78 -13.38 -7.48
CA ARG A 75 -13.35 -12.03 -7.49
C ARG A 75 -14.84 -12.01 -7.89
N LYS A 76 -15.18 -12.74 -8.94
CA LYS A 76 -16.57 -12.80 -9.43
C LYS A 76 -17.52 -13.49 -8.44
N SER A 77 -17.14 -14.61 -7.84
CA SER A 77 -17.96 -15.28 -6.82
C SER A 77 -18.13 -14.41 -5.58
N PHE A 78 -17.09 -13.69 -5.20
CA PHE A 78 -17.13 -12.78 -4.06
C PHE A 78 -18.14 -11.64 -4.28
N LEU A 79 -18.11 -10.99 -5.45
CA LEU A 79 -19.07 -9.92 -5.82
C LEU A 79 -20.54 -10.40 -5.89
N GLN A 80 -20.76 -11.70 -6.11
CA GLN A 80 -22.11 -12.27 -6.12
C GLN A 80 -22.63 -12.63 -4.71
N TYR A 81 -21.74 -12.83 -3.72
CA TYR A 81 -22.10 -13.29 -2.38
C TYR A 81 -22.13 -12.21 -1.32
N HIS A 82 -21.45 -11.08 -1.55
CA HIS A 82 -21.49 -9.96 -0.62
C HIS A 82 -22.46 -8.90 -1.17
N GLN A 83 -23.71 -8.94 -0.71
CA GLN A 83 -24.46 -7.71 -0.54
C GLN A 83 -23.60 -6.86 0.42
N VAL A 84 -23.15 -5.72 -0.07
CA VAL A 84 -22.45 -4.75 0.79
C VAL A 84 -23.49 -4.24 1.77
N ASP A 85 -23.52 -4.86 2.95
CA ASP A 85 -24.33 -4.36 4.03
C ASP A 85 -23.76 -3.00 4.43
N ASP A 86 -24.46 -1.92 4.04
CA ASP A 86 -24.22 -0.54 4.43
C ASP A 86 -22.83 0.03 4.08
N ILE A 87 -22.64 0.42 2.82
CA ILE A 87 -21.44 1.14 2.33
C ILE A 87 -21.13 2.36 3.20
N GLU A 88 -22.17 3.07 3.61
CA GLU A 88 -22.07 4.28 4.42
C GLU A 88 -21.47 3.98 5.79
N GLU A 89 -21.85 2.88 6.44
CA GLU A 89 -21.30 2.49 7.73
C GLU A 89 -19.84 2.02 7.60
N GLN A 90 -19.49 1.26 6.56
CA GLN A 90 -18.09 0.90 6.28
C GLN A 90 -17.22 2.14 6.08
N MET A 91 -17.66 3.08 5.26
CA MET A 91 -16.93 4.33 5.03
C MET A 91 -16.76 5.13 6.33
N LYS A 92 -17.78 5.16 7.16
CA LYS A 92 -17.76 5.84 8.45
C LYS A 92 -16.79 5.15 9.42
N GLU A 93 -16.81 3.82 9.50
CA GLU A 93 -15.87 3.06 10.35
C GLU A 93 -14.44 3.29 9.94
N GLN A 94 -14.10 3.19 8.66
CA GLN A 94 -12.76 3.46 8.13
C GLN A 94 -12.30 4.90 8.39
N PHE A 95 -13.21 5.86 8.24
CA PHE A 95 -12.94 7.25 8.56
C PHE A 95 -12.60 7.43 10.06
N LEU A 96 -13.42 6.85 10.94
CA LEU A 96 -13.21 6.93 12.39
C LEU A 96 -11.93 6.20 12.82
N GLU A 97 -11.63 5.05 12.23
CA GLU A 97 -10.38 4.32 12.48
C GLU A 97 -9.16 5.16 12.06
N THR A 98 -9.19 5.75 10.87
CA THR A 98 -8.11 6.65 10.42
C THR A 98 -7.93 7.83 11.37
N LEU A 99 -9.01 8.48 11.78
CA LEU A 99 -8.92 9.56 12.75
C LEU A 99 -8.38 9.10 14.11
N ASN A 100 -8.71 7.89 14.54
CA ASN A 100 -8.23 7.33 15.78
C ASN A 100 -6.70 7.11 15.75
N TYR A 101 -6.16 6.56 14.65
CA TYR A 101 -4.70 6.47 14.46
C TYR A 101 -4.03 7.85 14.56
N LEU A 102 -4.59 8.85 13.87
CA LEU A 102 -4.03 10.20 13.82
C LEU A 102 -4.12 10.95 15.17
N LYS A 103 -5.18 10.74 15.93
CA LYS A 103 -5.37 11.38 17.25
C LYS A 103 -4.46 10.81 18.32
N ASN A 104 -4.17 9.52 18.24
CA ASN A 104 -3.33 8.83 19.24
C ASN A 104 -1.83 9.00 18.97
N MET A 105 -1.45 9.68 17.88
CA MET A 105 -0.08 9.98 17.56
C MET A 105 0.30 11.37 18.09
N ASP A 106 1.44 11.48 18.79
CA ASP A 106 2.05 12.80 19.02
C ASP A 106 2.63 13.33 17.71
N LEU A 107 1.96 14.30 17.11
CA LEU A 107 2.36 14.90 15.85
C LEU A 107 3.41 16.03 16.02
N ASN A 108 3.63 16.55 17.23
CA ASN A 108 4.52 17.71 17.43
C ASN A 108 5.93 17.48 16.90
N PRO A 109 6.60 16.32 17.12
CA PRO A 109 7.91 16.09 16.55
C PRO A 109 7.92 16.06 15.01
N LEU A 110 6.86 15.51 14.39
CA LEU A 110 6.71 15.50 12.93
C LEU A 110 6.46 16.90 12.37
N LEU A 111 5.57 17.68 13.00
CA LEU A 111 5.27 19.05 12.57
C LEU A 111 6.52 19.94 12.66
N GLN A 112 7.26 19.82 13.76
CA GLN A 112 8.55 20.50 13.92
C GLN A 112 9.56 20.05 12.86
N CYS A 113 9.65 18.74 12.58
CA CYS A 113 10.52 18.20 11.54
C CYS A 113 10.18 18.78 10.16
N ILE A 114 8.91 18.79 9.78
CA ILE A 114 8.46 19.39 8.51
C ILE A 114 8.80 20.88 8.48
N ASP A 115 8.56 21.60 9.58
CA ASP A 115 8.78 23.04 9.63
C ASP A 115 10.27 23.41 9.55
N GLN A 116 11.13 22.65 10.18
CA GLN A 116 12.58 22.88 10.21
C GLN A 116 13.33 22.28 9.02
N SER A 117 12.71 21.39 8.25
CA SER A 117 13.37 20.77 7.11
C SER A 117 13.79 21.81 6.07
N HIS A 118 15.04 21.69 5.60
CA HIS A 118 15.62 22.51 4.54
C HIS A 118 14.97 22.19 3.19
N SER A 119 14.80 20.91 2.90
CA SER A 119 14.05 20.42 1.73
C SER A 119 13.19 19.22 2.07
N LEU A 120 12.12 19.04 1.29
CA LEU A 120 11.20 17.92 1.36
C LEU A 120 11.25 17.18 0.05
N LEU A 121 11.57 15.89 0.09
CA LEU A 121 11.42 14.99 -1.06
C LEU A 121 10.15 14.15 -0.87
N ILE A 122 9.29 14.07 -1.88
CA ILE A 122 8.12 13.21 -1.82
C ILE A 122 8.32 12.05 -2.80
N ALA A 123 8.09 10.82 -2.33
CA ALA A 123 8.20 9.61 -3.12
C ALA A 123 6.92 8.79 -3.06
N SER A 124 6.45 8.34 -4.21
CA SER A 124 5.23 7.53 -4.32
C SER A 124 5.27 6.69 -5.60
N SER A 125 4.25 5.87 -5.81
CA SER A 125 4.12 5.03 -7.01
C SER A 125 2.64 4.79 -7.33
N GLY A 126 2.31 4.73 -8.62
CA GLY A 126 0.98 4.41 -9.12
C GLY A 126 -0.07 5.45 -8.68
N LEU A 127 -1.23 5.00 -8.21
CA LEU A 127 -2.33 5.89 -7.80
C LEU A 127 -1.95 6.85 -6.66
N ASN A 128 -0.95 6.49 -5.85
CA ASN A 128 -0.48 7.36 -4.77
C ASN A 128 0.15 8.66 -5.29
N ASN A 129 0.58 8.71 -6.56
CA ASN A 129 1.15 9.93 -7.17
C ASN A 129 0.16 11.10 -7.13
N ASN A 130 -1.13 10.84 -7.27
CA ASN A 130 -2.16 11.88 -7.23
C ASN A 130 -2.20 12.56 -5.85
N ILE A 131 -2.15 11.77 -4.79
CA ILE A 131 -2.19 12.28 -3.41
C ILE A 131 -0.88 12.98 -3.07
N ALA A 132 0.25 12.38 -3.46
CA ALA A 132 1.58 12.93 -3.28
C ALA A 132 1.70 14.31 -3.93
N LYS A 133 1.16 14.48 -5.14
CA LYS A 133 1.13 15.76 -5.87
C LYS A 133 0.30 16.83 -5.12
N ILE A 134 -0.84 16.44 -4.56
CA ILE A 134 -1.66 17.35 -3.73
C ILE A 134 -0.85 17.81 -2.51
N LEU A 135 -0.21 16.88 -1.78
CA LEU A 135 0.61 17.24 -0.62
C LEU A 135 1.78 18.14 -1.01
N ALA A 136 2.50 17.80 -2.08
CA ALA A 136 3.61 18.61 -2.61
C ALA A 136 3.15 20.04 -2.87
N THR A 137 2.05 20.22 -3.57
CA THR A 137 1.47 21.54 -3.87
C THR A 137 1.12 22.30 -2.59
N LYS A 138 0.48 21.64 -1.61
CA LYS A 138 0.09 22.30 -0.36
C LYS A 138 1.30 22.72 0.49
N LEU A 139 2.32 21.87 0.58
CA LEU A 139 3.56 22.22 1.30
C LEU A 139 4.32 23.36 0.60
N SER A 140 4.35 23.36 -0.75
CA SER A 140 4.95 24.48 -1.51
C SER A 140 4.21 25.79 -1.27
N LEU A 141 2.87 25.78 -1.24
CA LEU A 141 2.05 26.96 -0.89
C LEU A 141 2.31 27.46 0.55
N MET A 142 2.77 26.58 1.44
CA MET A 142 3.20 26.95 2.79
C MET A 142 4.65 27.44 2.85
N GLY A 143 5.31 27.64 1.71
CA GLY A 143 6.68 28.14 1.61
C GLY A 143 7.76 27.10 1.80
N LYS A 144 7.44 25.79 1.72
CA LYS A 144 8.43 24.72 1.79
C LYS A 144 9.07 24.47 0.44
N LYS A 145 10.37 24.15 0.43
CA LYS A 145 11.08 23.65 -0.76
C LYS A 145 10.75 22.17 -0.93
N VAL A 146 9.95 21.84 -1.93
CA VAL A 146 9.45 20.48 -2.16
C VAL A 146 9.90 19.99 -3.51
N SER A 147 10.48 18.77 -3.58
CA SER A 147 10.68 18.00 -4.79
C SER A 147 9.70 16.83 -4.82
N PHE A 148 9.04 16.65 -5.96
CA PHE A 148 8.19 15.49 -6.23
C PHE A 148 8.46 15.00 -7.66
N PRO A 149 9.50 14.20 -7.88
CA PRO A 149 9.75 13.56 -9.15
C PRO A 149 8.76 12.41 -9.35
N GLU A 150 8.05 12.45 -10.49
CA GLU A 150 7.10 11.36 -10.85
C GLU A 150 7.84 10.08 -11.24
N ASP A 151 9.10 10.19 -11.70
CA ASP A 151 9.97 9.05 -11.98
C ASP A 151 10.63 8.53 -10.69
N PRO A 152 10.38 7.26 -10.31
CA PRO A 152 10.98 6.67 -9.11
C PRO A 152 12.50 6.62 -9.11
N TRP A 153 13.12 6.58 -10.29
CA TRP A 153 14.58 6.60 -10.42
C TRP A 153 15.16 7.96 -10.05
N ILE A 154 14.52 9.04 -10.50
CA ILE A 154 14.90 10.41 -10.11
C ILE A 154 14.71 10.60 -8.61
N ALA A 155 13.57 10.14 -8.05
CA ALA A 155 13.34 10.16 -6.60
C ALA A 155 14.43 9.38 -5.84
N PHE A 156 14.89 8.24 -6.37
CA PHE A 156 15.97 7.45 -5.78
C PHE A 156 17.31 8.22 -5.77
N LEU A 157 17.63 8.90 -6.88
CA LEU A 157 18.86 9.71 -6.98
C LEU A 157 18.81 10.92 -6.05
N GLU A 158 17.66 11.62 -5.97
CA GLU A 158 17.48 12.74 -5.03
C GLU A 158 17.57 12.28 -3.57
N ALA A 159 17.05 11.09 -3.25
CA ALA A 159 17.12 10.53 -1.91
C ALA A 159 18.57 10.30 -1.43
N SER A 160 19.52 10.04 -2.35
CA SER A 160 20.95 9.91 -2.02
C SER A 160 21.62 11.23 -1.64
N GLN A 161 20.97 12.36 -1.92
CA GLN A 161 21.48 13.70 -1.64
C GLN A 161 20.87 14.32 -0.39
N LEU A 162 19.93 13.62 0.27
CA LEU A 162 19.32 14.10 1.50
C LEU A 162 20.36 14.11 2.66
N SER A 163 20.10 14.97 3.61
CA SER A 163 20.87 15.11 4.85
C SER A 163 19.95 14.97 6.08
N SER A 164 20.52 15.03 7.27
CA SER A 164 19.77 15.01 8.53
C SER A 164 18.78 16.18 8.69
N ASN A 165 18.95 17.23 7.88
CA ASN A 165 18.07 18.39 7.87
C ASN A 165 16.98 18.31 6.79
N ASP A 166 16.87 17.17 6.11
CA ASP A 166 15.89 16.97 5.04
C ASP A 166 14.92 15.85 5.41
N LEU A 167 13.72 15.89 4.82
CA LEU A 167 12.69 14.90 5.09
C LEU A 167 12.21 14.27 3.77
N LEU A 168 12.28 12.94 3.70
CA LEU A 168 11.55 12.15 2.72
C LEU A 168 10.14 11.88 3.23
N ILE A 169 9.11 12.20 2.43
CA ILE A 169 7.72 11.80 2.65
C ILE A 169 7.37 10.71 1.65
N ALA A 170 7.21 9.49 2.12
CA ALA A 170 6.97 8.31 1.29
C ALA A 170 5.52 7.85 1.40
N PHE A 171 4.89 7.54 0.26
CA PHE A 171 3.56 6.96 0.19
C PHE A 171 3.65 5.52 -0.28
N SER A 172 3.10 4.59 0.49
CA SER A 172 2.97 3.20 0.09
C SER A 172 1.73 2.60 0.75
N ARG A 173 0.71 2.22 -0.06
CA ARG A 173 -0.55 1.71 0.48
C ARG A 173 -0.34 0.55 1.45
N ASP A 174 0.21 -0.53 0.96
CA ASP A 174 0.44 -1.77 1.71
C ASP A 174 1.83 -1.89 2.35
N GLY A 175 2.72 -0.92 2.05
CA GLY A 175 4.10 -0.93 2.55
C GLY A 175 5.02 -1.94 1.85
N HIS A 176 4.66 -2.43 0.66
CA HIS A 176 5.40 -3.45 -0.08
C HIS A 176 5.94 -3.01 -1.45
N THR A 177 5.71 -1.77 -1.85
CA THR A 177 6.17 -1.25 -3.15
C THR A 177 7.70 -1.16 -3.18
N GLN A 178 8.37 -2.06 -3.90
CA GLN A 178 9.84 -2.19 -3.89
C GLN A 178 10.56 -0.90 -4.28
N GLN A 179 10.04 -0.14 -5.23
CA GLN A 179 10.62 1.14 -5.65
C GLN A 179 10.66 2.14 -4.49
N VAL A 180 9.55 2.31 -3.77
CA VAL A 180 9.45 3.20 -2.61
C VAL A 180 10.35 2.73 -1.48
N LEU A 181 10.43 1.41 -1.24
CA LEU A 181 11.34 0.83 -0.24
C LEU A 181 12.80 1.17 -0.54
N ASN A 182 13.22 1.08 -1.81
CA ASN A 182 14.59 1.40 -2.20
C ASN A 182 14.89 2.90 -2.00
N ILE A 183 13.95 3.79 -2.30
CA ILE A 183 14.08 5.23 -2.05
C ILE A 183 14.21 5.51 -0.54
N ILE A 184 13.39 4.87 0.30
CA ILE A 184 13.49 4.98 1.76
C ILE A 184 14.86 4.52 2.26
N LYS A 185 15.35 3.36 1.80
CA LYS A 185 16.67 2.85 2.18
C LYS A 185 17.78 3.82 1.80
N ASN A 186 17.70 4.40 0.59
CA ASN A 186 18.69 5.35 0.12
C ASN A 186 18.69 6.64 0.96
N ALA A 187 17.50 7.19 1.28
CA ALA A 187 17.36 8.33 2.19
C ALA A 187 17.97 8.04 3.58
N LYS A 188 17.76 6.84 4.12
CA LYS A 188 18.33 6.46 5.43
C LYS A 188 19.85 6.32 5.38
N VAL A 189 20.43 5.81 4.29
CA VAL A 189 21.89 5.78 4.09
C VAL A 189 22.47 7.19 4.06
N SER A 190 21.74 8.16 3.51
CA SER A 190 22.13 9.57 3.45
C SER A 190 21.76 10.37 4.69
N HIS A 191 21.34 9.69 5.77
CA HIS A 191 20.90 10.29 7.04
C HIS A 191 19.64 11.16 6.97
N GLY A 192 18.90 11.13 5.86
CA GLY A 192 17.59 11.81 5.73
C GLY A 192 16.56 11.23 6.71
N LYS A 193 15.70 12.09 7.24
CA LYS A 193 14.53 11.62 8.00
C LYS A 193 13.45 11.13 7.06
N VAL A 194 12.61 10.20 7.53
CA VAL A 194 11.58 9.55 6.72
C VAL A 194 10.23 9.59 7.43
N LEU A 195 9.24 10.16 6.76
CA LEU A 195 7.81 10.01 7.07
C LEU A 195 7.21 9.00 6.10
N LEU A 196 6.58 7.97 6.61
CA LEU A 196 5.79 7.01 5.82
C LEU A 196 4.30 7.25 6.04
N ILE A 197 3.53 7.37 4.95
CA ILE A 197 2.06 7.39 4.95
C ILE A 197 1.58 6.06 4.35
N THR A 198 0.85 5.24 5.15
CA THR A 198 0.54 3.86 4.76
C THR A 198 -0.73 3.33 5.43
N GLN A 199 -1.37 2.35 4.79
CA GLN A 199 -2.40 1.47 5.34
C GLN A 199 -1.79 0.14 5.85
N GLY A 200 -0.55 -0.17 5.44
CA GLY A 200 0.11 -1.43 5.76
C GLY A 200 0.54 -1.54 7.22
N GLN A 201 -0.16 -2.38 7.99
CA GLN A 201 0.14 -2.57 9.41
C GLN A 201 1.48 -3.29 9.62
N LYS A 202 1.82 -4.23 8.77
CA LYS A 202 3.06 -5.03 8.81
C LYS A 202 3.88 -4.76 7.56
N SER A 203 4.84 -3.85 7.62
CA SER A 203 5.74 -3.60 6.50
C SER A 203 7.16 -3.29 6.94
N GLN A 204 8.14 -3.68 6.13
CA GLN A 204 9.54 -3.33 6.35
C GLN A 204 9.76 -1.81 6.35
N MET A 205 8.98 -1.06 5.60
CA MET A 205 9.09 0.39 5.52
C MET A 205 8.82 1.07 6.87
N LYS A 206 7.88 0.54 7.68
CA LYS A 206 7.59 1.08 9.01
C LYS A 206 8.80 1.04 9.94
N ASN A 207 9.62 -0.01 9.84
CA ASN A 207 10.81 -0.17 10.67
C ASN A 207 11.95 0.77 10.26
N LEU A 208 11.90 1.32 9.04
CA LEU A 208 12.89 2.27 8.51
C LEU A 208 12.46 3.72 8.68
N ALA A 209 11.15 3.98 8.83
CA ALA A 209 10.61 5.33 8.96
C ALA A 209 10.82 5.89 10.36
N ASP A 210 11.14 7.19 10.44
CA ASP A 210 11.22 7.94 11.70
C ASP A 210 9.83 8.35 12.18
N TYR A 211 8.92 8.57 11.24
CA TYR A 211 7.52 8.91 11.49
C TYR A 211 6.60 8.05 10.62
N VAL A 212 5.47 7.62 11.15
CA VAL A 212 4.50 6.82 10.41
C VAL A 212 3.10 7.38 10.63
N LEU A 213 2.46 7.86 9.56
CA LEU A 213 1.04 8.16 9.56
C LEU A 213 0.28 6.95 9.03
N MET A 214 -0.42 6.28 9.94
CA MET A 214 -1.29 5.17 9.61
C MET A 214 -2.67 5.66 9.20
N CYS A 215 -3.24 5.01 8.19
CA CYS A 215 -4.65 5.12 7.87
C CYS A 215 -5.31 3.74 7.80
N ALA A 216 -6.63 3.71 7.95
CA ALA A 216 -7.39 2.47 7.86
C ALA A 216 -7.15 1.78 6.52
N SER A 217 -7.17 0.48 6.53
CA SER A 217 -7.07 -0.33 5.31
C SER A 217 -8.45 -0.44 4.70
N GLU A 218 -8.59 -0.04 3.46
CA GLU A 218 -9.75 -0.39 2.67
C GLU A 218 -9.61 -1.86 2.26
N GLU A 219 -10.58 -2.67 2.62
CA GLU A 219 -10.67 -4.03 2.14
C GLU A 219 -11.15 -4.00 0.68
N GLU A 220 -10.22 -4.22 -0.24
CA GLU A 220 -10.55 -4.29 -1.66
C GLU A 220 -11.04 -5.68 -2.01
N GLU A 221 -12.30 -5.74 -2.36
CA GLU A 221 -12.94 -6.92 -2.85
C GLU A 221 -13.05 -6.85 -4.37
N GLY A 222 -12.20 -7.61 -5.02
CA GLY A 222 -12.32 -7.85 -6.46
C GLY A 222 -11.59 -6.85 -7.35
N TYR A 223 -12.11 -5.68 -7.58
CA TYR A 223 -11.46 -4.62 -8.35
C TYR A 223 -10.71 -3.68 -7.40
N ASN A 224 -9.51 -3.22 -7.81
CA ASN A 224 -8.81 -2.18 -7.06
C ASN A 224 -9.58 -0.85 -7.26
N LEU A 225 -10.64 -0.65 -6.50
CA LEU A 225 -11.47 0.56 -6.52
C LEU A 225 -11.04 1.57 -5.45
N ASP A 226 -10.05 1.24 -4.63
CA ASP A 226 -9.51 2.14 -3.60
C ASP A 226 -9.03 3.45 -4.24
N THR A 227 -9.74 4.52 -3.92
CA THR A 227 -9.43 5.90 -4.36
C THR A 227 -8.39 6.56 -3.48
N ARG A 228 -7.82 5.84 -2.53
CA ARG A 228 -6.90 6.37 -1.50
C ARG A 228 -7.54 7.41 -0.57
N LEU A 229 -8.87 7.32 -0.36
CA LEU A 229 -9.61 8.26 0.48
C LEU A 229 -8.98 8.39 1.87
N GLN A 230 -8.59 7.28 2.49
CA GLN A 230 -8.00 7.28 3.82
C GLN A 230 -6.65 8.02 3.87
N MET A 231 -5.85 7.91 2.82
CA MET A 231 -4.61 8.70 2.69
C MET A 231 -4.90 10.18 2.48
N HIS A 232 -5.96 10.54 1.74
CA HIS A 232 -6.42 11.93 1.62
C HIS A 232 -6.82 12.51 2.98
N ILE A 233 -7.48 11.72 3.83
CA ILE A 233 -7.82 12.12 5.20
C ILE A 233 -6.55 12.40 6.00
N CYS A 234 -5.53 11.51 5.91
CA CYS A 234 -4.23 11.70 6.57
C CYS A 234 -3.56 13.02 6.16
N ILE A 235 -3.42 13.29 4.86
CA ILE A 235 -2.75 14.52 4.41
C ILE A 235 -3.56 15.77 4.77
N ASN A 236 -4.89 15.70 4.70
CA ASN A 236 -5.74 16.82 5.09
C ASN A 236 -5.61 17.13 6.58
N TYR A 237 -5.59 16.10 7.42
CA TYR A 237 -5.37 16.24 8.86
C TYR A 237 -3.98 16.83 9.16
N LEU A 238 -2.93 16.29 8.52
CA LEU A 238 -1.57 16.80 8.65
C LEU A 238 -1.47 18.28 8.27
N MET A 239 -2.06 18.68 7.14
CA MET A 239 -2.03 20.08 6.68
C MET A 239 -2.75 21.03 7.63
N LYS A 240 -3.89 20.64 8.21
CA LYS A 240 -4.58 21.43 9.23
C LYS A 240 -3.73 21.59 10.49
N LYS A 241 -3.10 20.49 10.94
CA LYS A 241 -2.19 20.54 12.09
C LYS A 241 -0.95 21.39 11.84
N MET A 242 -0.40 21.36 10.61
CA MET A 242 0.70 22.24 10.21
C MET A 242 0.31 23.71 10.26
N LEU A 243 -0.92 24.04 9.84
CA LEU A 243 -1.42 25.41 9.89
C LEU A 243 -1.57 25.88 11.35
N ASP A 244 -2.18 25.07 12.20
CA ASP A 244 -2.31 25.34 13.64
C ASP A 244 -0.92 25.53 14.29
N TYR A 245 0.03 24.62 13.97
CA TYR A 245 1.40 24.69 14.47
C TYR A 245 2.07 26.02 14.09
N LYS A 246 2.00 26.43 12.82
CA LYS A 246 2.57 27.72 12.36
C LYS A 246 1.93 28.90 13.01
N ASN A 247 0.61 28.93 13.19
CA ASN A 247 -0.09 30.04 13.82
C ASN A 247 0.32 30.19 15.28
N ASN A 248 0.49 29.09 16.01
CA ASN A 248 0.91 29.13 17.42
C ASN A 248 2.38 29.57 17.59
N HIS A 249 3.23 29.37 16.56
CA HIS A 249 4.66 29.75 16.65
C HIS A 249 4.98 31.12 16.01
N LYS A 250 4.10 31.64 15.13
CA LYS A 250 4.25 33.03 14.62
C LYS A 250 4.00 34.08 15.66
N GLY A 251 3.11 33.86 16.61
CA GLY A 251 2.81 34.82 17.70
C GLY A 251 3.96 35.05 18.68
N VAL A 252 5.05 34.30 18.57
CA VAL A 252 6.26 34.47 19.41
C VAL A 252 7.33 35.34 18.73
N GLN A 253 7.30 35.48 17.40
CA GLN A 253 8.29 36.26 16.64
C GLN A 253 7.90 37.73 16.45
N ASP A 254 6.63 38.10 16.59
CA ASP A 254 6.17 39.47 16.44
C ASP A 254 6.20 40.28 17.75
N ASN A 255 6.73 39.70 18.84
CA ASN A 255 6.85 40.36 20.16
C ASN A 255 8.31 40.52 20.63
N VAL A 256 9.30 40.56 19.71
CA VAL A 256 10.70 40.88 20.04
C VAL A 256 11.18 42.08 19.25
#